data_a6b51a4ee9ebc70d184716e655869798
#
_entry.id   a6b51a4ee9ebc70d184716e655869798
#
_cell.length_a   1.000
_cell.length_b   1.000
_cell.length_c   1.000
_cell.angle_alpha   90.00
_cell.angle_beta   90.00
_cell.angle_gamma   90.00
#
_symmetry.space_group_name_H-M   'P 1'
#
loop_
_entity.id
_entity.type
_entity.pdbx_description
1 polymer ?
#
loop_
_entity_poly.entity_id
_entity_poly.type
_entity_poly.pdbx_seq_one_letter_code
_entity_poly.pdbx_strand_id
1 'polypeptide(L)' 'MAVAKVTEIVSASNKSFEDAIRVGIARADKTLQNIKSAWIHEQKVKVEKGKITEYRVNMKVTFVLKD' A
#
# COMPACT_ATOMS: atom_id res chain seq x y z
N MET A 1 20.05 18.12 1.98
CA MET A 1 18.69 18.00 2.52
C MET A 1 17.84 17.22 1.55
N ALA A 2 16.80 16.59 2.06
CA ALA A 2 15.94 15.75 1.24
C ALA A 2 14.53 16.33 1.19
N VAL A 3 13.89 16.19 0.04
CA VAL A 3 12.49 16.53 -0.12
C VAL A 3 11.75 15.24 -0.41
N ALA A 4 10.69 15.01 0.35
CA ALA A 4 9.89 13.80 0.21
C ALA A 4 8.50 14.14 -0.30
N LYS A 5 7.89 13.19 -0.97
CA LYS A 5 6.53 13.32 -1.45
C LYS A 5 5.73 12.12 -0.96
N VAL A 6 4.46 12.34 -0.71
CA VAL A 6 3.56 11.29 -0.24
C VAL A 6 2.48 11.06 -1.29
N THR A 7 2.25 9.79 -1.59
CA THR A 7 1.20 9.38 -2.52
C THR A 7 0.35 8.33 -1.86
N GLU A 8 -0.95 8.41 -2.07
CA GLU A 8 -1.88 7.45 -1.49
C GLU A 8 -2.17 6.34 -2.50
N ILE A 9 -2.10 5.07 -2.04
CA ILE A 9 -2.42 3.93 -2.88
C ILE A 9 -3.34 2.98 -2.13
N VAL A 10 -4.13 2.24 -2.90
CA VAL A 10 -5.01 1.21 -2.37
C VAL A 10 -4.59 -0.11 -2.97
N SER A 11 -4.44 -1.13 -2.14
CA SER A 11 -4.06 -2.46 -2.58
C SER A 11 -4.98 -3.50 -1.97
N ALA A 12 -5.20 -4.58 -2.69
CA ALA A 12 -6.08 -5.64 -2.24
C ALA A 12 -5.42 -7.00 -2.48
N SER A 13 -5.76 -7.96 -1.61
CA SER A 13 -5.28 -9.33 -1.72
C SER A 13 -6.37 -10.26 -1.22
N ASN A 14 -6.45 -11.45 -1.80
CA ASN A 14 -7.36 -12.46 -1.27
C ASN A 14 -6.68 -13.35 -0.23
N LYS A 15 -5.43 -13.05 0.13
CA LYS A 15 -4.64 -13.86 1.06
C LYS A 15 -4.55 -13.26 2.46
N SER A 16 -4.13 -12.01 2.57
CA SER A 16 -3.93 -11.37 3.87
C SER A 16 -3.69 -9.88 3.71
N PHE A 17 -3.76 -9.15 4.83
CA PHE A 17 -3.38 -7.74 4.83
C PHE A 17 -1.89 -7.58 4.52
N GLU A 18 -1.06 -8.46 5.08
CA GLU A 18 0.38 -8.39 4.83
C GLU A 18 0.68 -8.57 3.35
N ASP A 19 -0.01 -9.50 2.69
CA ASP A 19 0.16 -9.71 1.27
C ASP A 19 -0.28 -8.49 0.48
N ALA A 20 -1.41 -7.87 0.86
CA ALA A 20 -1.89 -6.67 0.20
C ALA A 20 -0.87 -5.54 0.30
N ILE A 21 -0.24 -5.37 1.47
CA ILE A 21 0.78 -4.35 1.67
C ILE A 21 1.98 -4.63 0.78
N ARG A 22 2.48 -5.86 0.81
CA ARG A 22 3.67 -6.23 0.04
C ARG A 22 3.46 -6.06 -1.46
N VAL A 23 2.33 -6.53 -1.97
CA VAL A 23 2.00 -6.42 -3.39
C VAL A 23 1.86 -4.96 -3.80
N GLY A 24 1.20 -4.17 -2.95
CA GLY A 24 1.00 -2.76 -3.24
C GLY A 24 2.31 -1.99 -3.32
N ILE A 25 3.21 -2.23 -2.37
CA ILE A 25 4.51 -1.56 -2.36
C ILE A 25 5.36 -2.01 -3.54
N ALA A 26 5.36 -3.31 -3.85
CA ALA A 26 6.13 -3.81 -4.98
C ALA A 26 5.66 -3.19 -6.30
N ARG A 27 4.34 -3.04 -6.46
CA ARG A 27 3.81 -2.43 -7.67
C ARG A 27 4.13 -0.94 -7.73
N ALA A 28 4.01 -0.25 -6.60
CA ALA A 28 4.32 1.18 -6.54
C ALA A 28 5.80 1.45 -6.83
N ASP A 29 6.67 0.55 -6.41
CA ASP A 29 8.11 0.70 -6.62
C ASP A 29 8.48 0.72 -8.10
N LYS A 30 7.64 0.17 -8.97
CA LYS A 30 7.90 0.18 -10.41
C LYS A 30 7.78 1.57 -11.03
N THR A 31 6.97 2.43 -10.44
CA THR A 31 6.73 3.77 -10.95
C THR A 31 7.28 4.86 -10.04
N LEU A 32 7.34 4.61 -8.73
CA LEU A 32 7.87 5.54 -7.76
C LEU A 32 9.25 5.05 -7.34
N GLN A 33 10.25 5.92 -7.44
CA GLN A 33 11.60 5.56 -7.04
C GLN A 33 11.86 6.05 -5.63
N ASN A 34 12.74 5.35 -4.90
CA ASN A 34 13.19 5.75 -3.56
C ASN A 34 12.06 5.77 -2.53
N ILE A 35 11.23 4.74 -2.55
CA ILE A 35 10.22 4.57 -1.49
C ILE A 35 10.94 4.29 -0.19
N LYS A 36 10.61 5.05 0.86
CA LYS A 36 11.29 4.94 2.16
C LYS A 36 10.37 4.41 3.24
N SER A 37 9.09 4.69 3.16
CA SER A 37 8.15 4.23 4.18
C SER A 37 6.74 4.21 3.62
N ALA A 38 5.87 3.52 4.35
CA ALA A 38 4.46 3.49 4.03
C ALA A 38 3.68 3.51 5.33
N TRP A 39 2.63 4.33 5.37
CA TRP A 39 1.75 4.41 6.51
C TRP A 39 0.44 3.74 6.14
N ILE A 40 0.13 2.64 6.83
CA ILE A 40 -1.13 1.92 6.63
C ILE A 40 -2.17 2.62 7.48
N HIS A 41 -3.03 3.42 6.87
CA HIS A 41 -3.97 4.20 7.65
C HIS A 41 -5.38 3.65 7.60
N GLU A 42 -5.65 2.65 6.76
CA GLU A 42 -6.96 2.02 6.70
C GLU A 42 -6.85 0.58 6.27
N GLN A 43 -7.60 -0.28 6.94
CA GLN A 43 -7.71 -1.68 6.55
C GLN A 43 -9.18 -2.05 6.57
N LYS A 44 -9.61 -2.80 5.57
CA LYS A 44 -10.97 -3.32 5.57
C LYS A 44 -11.02 -4.64 4.84
N VAL A 45 -12.06 -5.39 5.10
CA VAL A 45 -12.26 -6.66 4.44
C VAL A 45 -13.59 -6.65 3.71
N LYS A 46 -13.64 -7.39 2.63
CA LYS A 46 -14.87 -7.66 1.93
C LYS A 46 -15.40 -8.99 2.42
N VAL A 47 -16.68 -9.05 2.72
CA VAL A 47 -17.29 -10.24 3.30
C VAL A 47 -18.44 -10.68 2.43
N GLU A 48 -18.47 -11.99 2.13
CA GLU A 48 -19.59 -12.59 1.42
C GLU A 48 -19.99 -13.87 2.14
N LYS A 49 -21.26 -13.97 2.48
CA LYS A 49 -21.81 -15.15 3.16
C LYS A 49 -21.01 -15.52 4.42
N GLY A 50 -20.61 -14.51 5.18
CA GLY A 50 -19.89 -14.71 6.43
C GLY A 50 -18.41 -15.06 6.28
N LYS A 51 -17.88 -14.99 5.07
CA LYS A 51 -16.47 -15.29 4.81
C LYS A 51 -15.76 -14.09 4.22
N ILE A 52 -14.52 -13.91 4.63
CA ILE A 52 -13.68 -12.84 4.08
C ILE A 52 -13.20 -13.26 2.69
N THR A 53 -13.52 -12.44 1.69
CA THR A 53 -13.13 -12.70 0.31
C THR A 53 -11.99 -11.81 -0.15
N GLU A 54 -11.77 -10.69 0.53
CA GLU A 54 -10.73 -9.76 0.10
C GLU A 54 -10.22 -8.96 1.29
N TYR A 55 -8.92 -8.76 1.34
CA TYR A 55 -8.25 -7.89 2.32
C TYR A 55 -7.79 -6.65 1.57
N ARG A 56 -8.21 -5.48 2.03
CA ARG A 56 -7.90 -4.22 1.35
C ARG A 56 -7.20 -3.28 2.31
N VAL A 57 -6.11 -2.65 1.84
CA VAL A 57 -5.37 -1.66 2.62
C VAL A 57 -5.32 -0.35 1.85
N ASN A 58 -5.37 0.73 2.61
CA ASN A 58 -5.17 2.07 2.09
C ASN A 58 -3.92 2.60 2.77
N MET A 59 -2.93 3.00 2.00
CA MET A 59 -1.66 3.43 2.58
C MET A 59 -1.14 4.68 1.91
N LYS A 60 -0.37 5.43 2.68
CA LYS A 60 0.34 6.60 2.18
C LYS A 60 1.80 6.25 2.09
N VAL A 61 2.33 6.31 0.89
CA VAL A 61 3.71 5.91 0.60
C VAL A 61 4.55 7.17 0.50
N THR A 62 5.65 7.19 1.25
CA THR A 62 6.59 8.31 1.25
C THR A 62 7.80 7.93 0.41
N PHE A 63 8.16 8.78 -0.52
CA PHE A 63 9.36 8.57 -1.32
C PHE A 63 10.13 9.87 -1.45
N VAL A 64 11.44 9.73 -1.63
CA VAL A 64 12.35 10.87 -1.68
C VAL A 64 12.55 11.27 -3.13
N LEU A 65 12.39 12.57 -3.39
CA LEU A 65 12.62 13.11 -4.72
C LEU A 65 14.11 13.25 -4.95
N LYS A 66 14.55 12.91 -6.15
CA LYS A 66 15.94 13.14 -6.56
C LYS A 66 16.06 14.51 -7.19
N ASP A 67 17.17 15.15 -6.85
CA ASP A 67 17.48 16.44 -7.46
C ASP A 67 18.01 16.29 -8.87
#